data_79203b1c935359b8e17d6ec618fa8701
#
_entry.id   79203b1c935359b8e17d6ec618fa8701
#
_cell.length_a   1.000
_cell.length_b   1.000
_cell.length_c   1.000
_cell.angle_alpha   90.00
_cell.angle_beta   90.00
_cell.angle_gamma   90.00
#
_symmetry.space_group_name_H-M   'P 1'
#
loop_
_entity.id
_entity.type
_entity.pdbx_description
1 polymer ?
#
loop_
_entity_poly.entity_id
_entity_poly.type
_entity_poly.pdbx_seq_one_letter_code
_entity_poly.pdbx_strand_id
1 'polypeptide(L)'
;MIAKKDFEKMRKEFSDFDNQREILIRKSRDIVKLSKKVIYSVHRNEIKQAGDFVKQIKSSVAELDKTAKKTPMFYYSGPFKIAIQEFVEAACYYEFVKNKKVPSAKELKADTEYYLLGLCDLTGELVRKAINSAINNDYDKALFIKKFVNDIYNELMLFEFRNELRKKFDSIKYDLKKLDDLALGIKLKK
;
A
#
# COMPACT_ATOMS: atom_id res chain seq x y z
N MET A 1 -49.66 15.92 4.21
CA MET A 1 -49.62 14.79 3.24
C MET A 1 -48.17 14.62 2.77
N ILE A 2 -47.65 13.38 2.66
CA ILE A 2 -46.30 13.11 2.14
C ILE A 2 -46.33 12.97 0.61
N ALA A 3 -45.29 13.40 -0.08
CA ALA A 3 -45.13 13.31 -1.52
C ALA A 3 -44.71 11.87 -1.94
N LYS A 4 -45.62 10.94 -2.08
CA LYS A 4 -45.35 9.51 -2.35
C LYS A 4 -44.40 9.29 -3.53
N LYS A 5 -44.54 10.05 -4.62
CA LYS A 5 -43.65 9.95 -5.81
C LYS A 5 -42.19 10.32 -5.49
N ASP A 6 -41.95 11.28 -4.59
CA ASP A 6 -40.61 11.63 -4.19
C ASP A 6 -39.99 10.50 -3.37
N PHE A 7 -40.73 9.87 -2.49
CA PHE A 7 -40.27 8.67 -1.76
C PHE A 7 -39.97 7.47 -2.65
N GLU A 8 -40.71 7.29 -3.74
CA GLU A 8 -40.42 6.26 -4.74
C GLU A 8 -39.08 6.52 -5.45
N LYS A 9 -38.86 7.79 -5.84
CA LYS A 9 -37.60 8.20 -6.44
C LYS A 9 -36.43 8.03 -5.47
N MET A 10 -36.58 8.49 -4.23
CA MET A 10 -35.55 8.34 -3.18
C MET A 10 -35.22 6.85 -2.92
N ARG A 11 -36.20 5.96 -2.86
CA ARG A 11 -35.97 4.52 -2.69
C ARG A 11 -35.11 3.94 -3.83
N LYS A 12 -35.41 4.36 -5.07
CA LYS A 12 -34.67 3.89 -6.25
C LYS A 12 -33.22 4.41 -6.20
N GLU A 13 -33.03 5.70 -5.96
CA GLU A 13 -31.70 6.32 -5.84
C GLU A 13 -30.87 5.66 -4.74
N PHE A 14 -31.47 5.38 -3.59
CA PHE A 14 -30.82 4.72 -2.46
C PHE A 14 -30.42 3.28 -2.81
N SER A 15 -31.30 2.52 -3.46
CA SER A 15 -31.01 1.15 -3.90
C SER A 15 -29.89 1.12 -4.95
N ASP A 16 -29.89 2.04 -5.91
CA ASP A 16 -28.85 2.14 -6.94
C ASP A 16 -27.49 2.49 -6.32
N PHE A 17 -27.48 3.41 -5.35
CA PHE A 17 -26.28 3.77 -4.60
C PHE A 17 -25.72 2.57 -3.82
N ASP A 18 -26.57 1.84 -3.12
CA ASP A 18 -26.16 0.69 -2.30
C ASP A 18 -25.57 -0.45 -3.17
N ASN A 19 -26.20 -0.71 -4.32
CA ASN A 19 -25.66 -1.66 -5.31
C ASN A 19 -24.27 -1.27 -5.81
N GLN A 20 -24.07 0.01 -6.12
CA GLN A 20 -22.76 0.51 -6.56
C GLN A 20 -21.70 0.43 -5.44
N ARG A 21 -22.11 0.69 -4.20
CA ARG A 21 -21.25 0.56 -3.02
C ARG A 21 -20.79 -0.88 -2.82
N GLU A 22 -21.68 -1.86 -2.93
CA GLU A 22 -21.31 -3.28 -2.82
C GLU A 22 -20.32 -3.72 -3.91
N ILE A 23 -20.50 -3.23 -5.14
CA ILE A 23 -19.54 -3.46 -6.24
C ILE A 23 -18.17 -2.89 -5.88
N LEU A 24 -18.12 -1.66 -5.35
CA LEU A 24 -16.87 -1.01 -4.93
C LEU A 24 -16.17 -1.83 -3.83
N ILE A 25 -16.90 -2.22 -2.80
CA ILE A 25 -16.36 -3.01 -1.68
C ILE A 25 -15.76 -4.33 -2.17
N ARG A 26 -16.47 -5.06 -3.04
CA ARG A 26 -15.98 -6.31 -3.61
C ARG A 26 -14.69 -6.12 -4.40
N LYS A 27 -14.65 -5.14 -5.33
CA LYS A 27 -13.45 -4.81 -6.11
C LYS A 27 -12.28 -4.40 -5.21
N SER A 28 -12.54 -3.61 -4.17
CA SER A 28 -11.52 -3.21 -3.18
C SER A 28 -10.92 -4.41 -2.46
N ARG A 29 -11.75 -5.35 -2.00
CA ARG A 29 -11.29 -6.60 -1.37
C ARG A 29 -10.44 -7.46 -2.30
N ASP A 30 -10.77 -7.52 -3.59
CA ASP A 30 -10.00 -8.28 -4.56
C ASP A 30 -8.61 -7.66 -4.79
N ILE A 31 -8.50 -6.33 -4.81
CA ILE A 31 -7.21 -5.62 -4.86
C ILE A 31 -6.38 -5.95 -3.62
N VAL A 32 -6.94 -5.86 -2.42
CA VAL A 32 -6.24 -6.21 -1.16
C VAL A 32 -5.72 -7.65 -1.20
N LYS A 33 -6.53 -8.61 -1.67
CA LYS A 33 -6.10 -10.02 -1.81
C LYS A 33 -4.95 -10.16 -2.81
N LEU A 34 -5.00 -9.46 -3.94
CA LEU A 34 -3.93 -9.49 -4.93
C LEU A 34 -2.65 -8.83 -4.40
N SER A 35 -2.75 -7.72 -3.66
CA SER A 35 -1.62 -7.05 -3.01
C SER A 35 -0.88 -8.01 -2.08
N LYS A 36 -1.61 -8.74 -1.25
CA LYS A 36 -1.02 -9.78 -0.39
C LYS A 36 -0.34 -10.90 -1.18
N LYS A 37 -0.92 -11.32 -2.31
CA LYS A 37 -0.27 -12.31 -3.19
C LYS A 37 1.06 -11.78 -3.75
N VAL A 38 1.13 -10.51 -4.17
CA VAL A 38 2.39 -9.88 -4.59
C VAL A 38 3.42 -9.92 -3.48
N ILE A 39 3.07 -9.41 -2.29
CA ILE A 39 3.99 -9.32 -1.14
C ILE A 39 4.53 -10.72 -0.78
N TYR A 40 3.66 -11.72 -0.65
CA TYR A 40 4.08 -13.09 -0.33
C TYR A 40 4.93 -13.72 -1.42
N SER A 41 4.61 -13.52 -2.71
CA SER A 41 5.45 -14.01 -3.82
C SER A 41 6.82 -13.36 -3.81
N VAL A 42 6.92 -12.06 -3.52
CA VAL A 42 8.21 -11.36 -3.37
C VAL A 42 9.02 -11.91 -2.19
N HIS A 43 8.38 -12.21 -1.05
CA HIS A 43 9.06 -12.83 0.09
C HIS A 43 9.60 -14.21 -0.23
N ARG A 44 8.87 -15.01 -1.01
CA ARG A 44 9.31 -16.33 -1.49
C ARG A 44 10.30 -16.28 -2.65
N ASN A 45 10.68 -15.07 -3.10
CA ASN A 45 11.58 -14.87 -4.25
C ASN A 45 10.97 -15.30 -5.61
N GLU A 46 9.65 -15.43 -5.69
CA GLU A 46 8.88 -15.76 -6.89
C GLU A 46 8.60 -14.51 -7.74
N ILE A 47 9.67 -13.83 -8.19
CA ILE A 47 9.58 -12.46 -8.76
C ILE A 47 8.76 -12.42 -10.05
N LYS A 48 8.81 -13.48 -10.88
CA LYS A 48 8.01 -13.57 -12.12
C LYS A 48 6.52 -13.58 -11.78
N GLN A 49 6.10 -14.44 -10.86
CA GLN A 49 4.72 -14.56 -10.43
C GLN A 49 4.21 -13.26 -9.77
N ALA A 50 5.06 -12.65 -8.90
CA ALA A 50 4.75 -11.35 -8.32
C ALA A 50 4.49 -10.29 -9.41
N GLY A 51 5.30 -10.27 -10.47
CA GLY A 51 5.11 -9.37 -11.61
C GLY A 51 3.80 -9.56 -12.34
N ASP A 52 3.33 -10.81 -12.48
CA ASP A 52 2.03 -11.10 -13.10
C ASP A 52 0.87 -10.62 -12.22
N PHE A 53 0.96 -10.78 -10.89
CA PHE A 53 -0.01 -10.21 -9.96
C PHE A 53 0.01 -8.68 -9.97
N VAL A 54 1.18 -8.04 -10.10
CA VAL A 54 1.27 -6.56 -10.22
C VAL A 54 0.55 -6.06 -11.48
N LYS A 55 0.65 -6.77 -12.61
CA LYS A 55 -0.11 -6.42 -13.81
C LYS A 55 -1.62 -6.52 -13.57
N GLN A 56 -2.06 -7.61 -12.92
CA GLN A 56 -3.47 -7.82 -12.59
C GLN A 56 -4.01 -6.72 -11.66
N ILE A 57 -3.25 -6.37 -10.59
CA ILE A 57 -3.67 -5.30 -9.68
C ILE A 57 -3.80 -3.96 -10.41
N LYS A 58 -2.84 -3.59 -11.27
CA LYS A 58 -2.90 -2.34 -12.03
C LYS A 58 -4.19 -2.24 -12.87
N SER A 59 -4.61 -3.34 -13.50
CA SER A 59 -5.89 -3.39 -14.22
C SER A 59 -7.08 -3.23 -13.27
N SER A 60 -7.09 -3.96 -12.15
CA SER A 60 -8.16 -3.91 -11.16
C SER A 60 -8.29 -2.52 -10.51
N VAL A 61 -7.17 -1.86 -10.23
CA VAL A 61 -7.14 -0.47 -9.69
C VAL A 61 -7.73 0.50 -10.72
N ALA A 62 -7.39 0.37 -12.01
CA ALA A 62 -7.95 1.22 -13.06
C ALA A 62 -9.47 1.06 -13.18
N GLU A 63 -9.99 -0.15 -12.99
CA GLU A 63 -11.44 -0.40 -12.96
C GLU A 63 -12.12 0.14 -11.71
N LEU A 64 -11.46 0.00 -10.54
CA LEU A 64 -11.95 0.56 -9.29
C LEU A 64 -12.04 2.09 -9.35
N ASP A 65 -11.00 2.75 -9.88
CA ASP A 65 -10.96 4.19 -10.08
C ASP A 65 -12.10 4.68 -10.99
N LYS A 66 -12.36 3.99 -12.10
CA LYS A 66 -13.51 4.28 -12.97
C LYS A 66 -14.85 4.15 -12.22
N THR A 67 -14.97 3.18 -11.32
CA THR A 67 -16.18 2.98 -10.52
C THR A 67 -16.33 4.10 -9.49
N ALA A 68 -15.26 4.47 -8.81
CA ALA A 68 -15.27 5.53 -7.79
C ALA A 68 -15.55 6.92 -8.40
N LYS A 69 -15.04 7.21 -9.60
CA LYS A 69 -15.28 8.49 -10.30
C LYS A 69 -16.74 8.73 -10.68
N LYS A 70 -17.54 7.70 -10.82
CA LYS A 70 -19.00 7.84 -11.08
C LYS A 70 -19.75 8.39 -9.87
N THR A 71 -19.23 8.17 -8.67
CA THR A 71 -19.83 8.62 -7.41
C THR A 71 -18.72 9.15 -6.51
N PRO A 72 -18.47 10.47 -6.49
CA PRO A 72 -17.31 11.06 -5.79
C PRO A 72 -17.15 10.62 -4.33
N MET A 73 -18.27 10.36 -3.63
CA MET A 73 -18.27 9.88 -2.26
C MET A 73 -17.55 8.53 -2.08
N PHE A 74 -17.49 7.70 -3.12
CA PHE A 74 -16.79 6.41 -3.08
C PHE A 74 -15.27 6.56 -3.07
N TYR A 75 -14.76 7.64 -3.66
CA TYR A 75 -13.33 7.92 -3.72
C TYR A 75 -12.71 8.13 -2.33
N TYR A 76 -13.49 8.66 -1.40
CA TYR A 76 -13.07 8.87 -0.01
C TYR A 76 -13.55 7.78 0.95
N SER A 77 -14.12 6.69 0.43
CA SER A 77 -14.59 5.59 1.27
C SER A 77 -13.42 4.75 1.80
N GLY A 78 -13.59 4.20 3.02
CA GLY A 78 -12.59 3.34 3.64
C GLY A 78 -12.14 2.17 2.77
N PRO A 79 -13.04 1.41 2.13
CA PRO A 79 -12.66 0.32 1.24
C PRO A 79 -11.78 0.75 0.06
N PHE A 80 -12.09 1.89 -0.58
CA PHE A 80 -11.28 2.43 -1.68
C PHE A 80 -9.88 2.82 -1.17
N LYS A 81 -9.82 3.60 -0.09
CA LYS A 81 -8.57 4.05 0.53
C LYS A 81 -7.64 2.86 0.83
N ILE A 82 -8.16 1.84 1.55
CA ILE A 82 -7.38 0.66 1.91
C ILE A 82 -6.88 -0.07 0.66
N ALA A 83 -7.71 -0.22 -0.38
CA ALA A 83 -7.30 -0.91 -1.60
C ALA A 83 -6.15 -0.19 -2.32
N ILE A 84 -6.19 1.14 -2.43
CA ILE A 84 -5.12 1.91 -3.08
C ILE A 84 -3.84 1.89 -2.24
N GLN A 85 -3.96 2.02 -0.92
CA GLN A 85 -2.83 1.93 0.01
C GLN A 85 -2.09 0.59 -0.10
N GLU A 86 -2.81 -0.53 -0.03
CA GLU A 86 -2.26 -1.89 -0.18
C GLU A 86 -1.65 -2.13 -1.57
N PHE A 87 -2.27 -1.55 -2.61
CA PHE A 87 -1.71 -1.57 -3.97
C PHE A 87 -0.36 -0.83 -4.04
N VAL A 88 -0.27 0.36 -3.45
CA VAL A 88 0.97 1.15 -3.42
C VAL A 88 2.07 0.38 -2.71
N GLU A 89 1.79 -0.15 -1.52
CA GLU A 89 2.73 -0.97 -0.75
C GLU A 89 3.27 -2.14 -1.58
N ALA A 90 2.37 -2.94 -2.15
CA ALA A 90 2.74 -4.12 -2.92
C ALA A 90 3.54 -3.78 -4.18
N ALA A 91 3.14 -2.74 -4.93
CA ALA A 91 3.82 -2.30 -6.13
C ALA A 91 5.21 -1.73 -5.83
N CYS A 92 5.32 -0.92 -4.78
CA CYS A 92 6.59 -0.36 -4.31
C CYS A 92 7.53 -1.47 -3.81
N TYR A 93 7.02 -2.43 -3.05
CA TYR A 93 7.81 -3.56 -2.56
C TYR A 93 8.35 -4.43 -3.71
N TYR A 94 7.50 -4.76 -4.69
CA TYR A 94 7.92 -5.50 -5.88
C TYR A 94 9.02 -4.77 -6.66
N GLU A 95 8.82 -3.48 -6.97
CA GLU A 95 9.80 -2.69 -7.73
C GLU A 95 11.09 -2.48 -6.96
N PHE A 96 11.02 -2.28 -5.63
CA PHE A 96 12.23 -2.21 -4.79
C PHE A 96 13.06 -3.49 -4.85
N VAL A 97 12.43 -4.66 -4.73
CA VAL A 97 13.17 -5.92 -4.75
C VAL A 97 13.75 -6.20 -6.13
N LYS A 98 13.02 -5.85 -7.19
CA LYS A 98 13.43 -6.07 -8.58
C LYS A 98 14.46 -5.07 -9.08
N ASN A 99 14.23 -3.77 -8.82
CA ASN A 99 14.95 -2.66 -9.46
C ASN A 99 15.65 -1.71 -8.47
N LYS A 100 15.60 -1.98 -7.17
CA LYS A 100 16.16 -1.14 -6.09
C LYS A 100 15.61 0.29 -6.05
N LYS A 101 14.42 0.52 -6.57
CA LYS A 101 13.72 1.81 -6.57
C LYS A 101 12.22 1.61 -6.30
N VAL A 102 11.55 2.67 -5.88
CA VAL A 102 10.08 2.67 -5.77
C VAL A 102 9.48 3.55 -6.87
N PRO A 103 8.34 3.16 -7.46
CA PRO A 103 7.63 3.99 -8.41
C PRO A 103 7.03 5.22 -7.71
N SER A 104 6.95 6.34 -8.42
CA SER A 104 6.33 7.57 -7.91
C SER A 104 4.80 7.44 -7.82
N ALA A 105 4.18 8.35 -7.06
CA ALA A 105 2.72 8.47 -6.99
C ALA A 105 2.09 8.66 -8.38
N LYS A 106 2.75 9.44 -9.25
CA LYS A 106 2.32 9.68 -10.65
C LYS A 106 2.34 8.39 -11.48
N GLU A 107 3.38 7.57 -11.37
CA GLU A 107 3.50 6.29 -12.09
C GLU A 107 2.45 5.29 -11.62
N LEU A 108 2.10 5.30 -10.33
CA LEU A 108 1.05 4.46 -9.75
C LEU A 108 -0.35 5.06 -9.92
N LYS A 109 -0.47 6.31 -10.36
CA LYS A 109 -1.74 7.07 -10.42
C LYS A 109 -2.48 7.07 -9.07
N ALA A 110 -1.73 7.13 -7.99
CA ALA A 110 -2.25 7.18 -6.64
C ALA A 110 -2.23 8.62 -6.11
N ASP A 111 -3.27 9.00 -5.36
CA ASP A 111 -3.29 10.27 -4.65
C ASP A 111 -2.20 10.32 -3.60
N THR A 112 -1.73 11.54 -3.32
CA THR A 112 -0.63 11.79 -2.37
C THR A 112 -0.87 11.12 -1.03
N GLU A 113 -2.06 11.26 -0.43
CA GLU A 113 -2.35 10.66 0.88
C GLU A 113 -2.24 9.14 0.84
N TYR A 114 -2.84 8.48 -0.16
CA TYR A 114 -2.83 7.01 -0.28
C TYR A 114 -1.44 6.48 -0.63
N TYR A 115 -0.68 7.24 -1.41
CA TYR A 115 0.71 6.91 -1.71
C TYR A 115 1.59 6.97 -0.46
N LEU A 116 1.48 8.03 0.34
CA LEU A 116 2.26 8.18 1.58
C LEU A 116 1.89 7.12 2.62
N LEU A 117 0.60 6.76 2.73
CA LEU A 117 0.16 5.65 3.59
C LEU A 117 0.81 4.32 3.17
N GLY A 118 0.80 4.01 1.86
CA GLY A 118 1.44 2.80 1.33
C GLY A 118 2.96 2.79 1.49
N LEU A 119 3.62 3.95 1.42
CA LEU A 119 5.06 4.06 1.73
C LEU A 119 5.37 3.79 3.21
N CYS A 120 4.50 4.25 4.12
CA CYS A 120 4.66 3.92 5.54
C CYS A 120 4.55 2.41 5.78
N ASP A 121 3.60 1.72 5.12
CA ASP A 121 3.44 0.26 5.28
C ASP A 121 4.60 -0.51 4.63
N LEU A 122 5.13 -0.02 3.52
CA LEU A 122 6.29 -0.59 2.85
C LEU A 122 7.49 -0.76 3.79
N THR A 123 7.69 0.15 4.76
CA THR A 123 8.83 0.07 5.68
C THR A 123 8.82 -1.23 6.49
N GLY A 124 7.65 -1.70 6.91
CA GLY A 124 7.48 -2.97 7.62
C GLY A 124 7.90 -4.18 6.77
N GLU A 125 7.50 -4.21 5.48
CA GLU A 125 7.91 -5.30 4.57
C GLU A 125 9.41 -5.24 4.24
N LEU A 126 9.99 -4.05 4.18
CA LEU A 126 11.43 -3.86 4.02
C LEU A 126 12.21 -4.35 5.25
N VAL A 127 11.73 -4.08 6.47
CA VAL A 127 12.31 -4.65 7.71
C VAL A 127 12.32 -6.16 7.65
N ARG A 128 11.19 -6.77 7.32
CA ARG A 128 11.08 -8.22 7.18
C ARG A 128 12.07 -8.76 6.14
N LYS A 129 12.22 -8.06 5.01
CA LYS A 129 13.20 -8.45 3.97
C LYS A 129 14.64 -8.31 4.45
N ALA A 130 14.98 -7.25 5.20
CA ALA A 130 16.32 -7.05 5.76
C ALA A 130 16.68 -8.17 6.75
N ILE A 131 15.76 -8.51 7.66
CA ILE A 131 15.95 -9.60 8.62
C ILE A 131 16.19 -10.92 7.89
N ASN A 132 15.35 -11.26 6.89
CA ASN A 132 15.52 -12.47 6.09
C ASN A 132 16.86 -12.48 5.31
N SER A 133 17.30 -11.33 4.80
CA SER A 133 18.62 -11.20 4.15
C SER A 133 19.75 -11.50 5.12
N ALA A 134 19.69 -10.94 6.34
CA ALA A 134 20.72 -11.17 7.37
C ALA A 134 20.75 -12.62 7.86
N ILE A 135 19.59 -13.28 8.00
CA ILE A 135 19.50 -14.71 8.32
C ILE A 135 20.24 -15.56 7.26
N ASN A 136 20.16 -15.15 6.00
CA ASN A 136 20.85 -15.80 4.88
C ASN A 136 22.29 -15.27 4.66
N ASN A 137 22.87 -14.56 5.63
CA ASN A 137 24.20 -13.94 5.58
C ASN A 137 24.40 -12.90 4.46
N ASP A 138 23.32 -12.40 3.82
CA ASP A 138 23.35 -11.30 2.86
C ASP A 138 23.31 -9.95 3.62
N TYR A 139 24.41 -9.66 4.33
CA TYR A 139 24.50 -8.49 5.21
C TYR A 139 24.50 -7.17 4.44
N ASP A 140 25.13 -7.14 3.27
CA ASP A 140 25.18 -5.94 2.44
C ASP A 140 23.79 -5.50 1.99
N LYS A 141 22.94 -6.47 1.61
CA LYS A 141 21.53 -6.21 1.27
C LYS A 141 20.73 -5.75 2.48
N ALA A 142 20.94 -6.34 3.66
CA ALA A 142 20.27 -5.92 4.88
C ALA A 142 20.62 -4.45 5.22
N LEU A 143 21.91 -4.08 5.13
CA LEU A 143 22.38 -2.71 5.39
C LEU A 143 21.91 -1.72 4.31
N PHE A 144 21.85 -2.15 3.05
CA PHE A 144 21.26 -1.35 1.97
C PHE A 144 19.78 -1.05 2.24
N ILE A 145 18.98 -2.04 2.66
CA ILE A 145 17.58 -1.85 3.02
C ILE A 145 17.45 -0.88 4.18
N LYS A 146 18.29 -1.01 5.22
CA LYS A 146 18.30 -0.06 6.33
C LYS A 146 18.49 1.37 5.85
N LYS A 147 19.51 1.62 4.99
CA LYS A 147 19.76 2.94 4.41
C LYS A 147 18.51 3.46 3.68
N PHE A 148 17.90 2.61 2.85
CA PHE A 148 16.75 3.00 2.06
C PHE A 148 15.51 3.35 2.92
N VAL A 149 15.27 2.62 4.03
CA VAL A 149 14.20 2.97 4.98
C VAL A 149 14.49 4.30 5.69
N ASN A 150 15.74 4.57 6.04
CA ASN A 150 16.14 5.88 6.57
C ASN A 150 15.86 7.01 5.55
N ASP A 151 16.20 6.79 4.28
CA ASP A 151 15.96 7.78 3.22
C ASP A 151 14.45 8.08 3.09
N ILE A 152 13.58 7.04 3.09
CA ILE A 152 12.11 7.21 3.12
C ILE A 152 11.69 8.03 4.35
N TYR A 153 12.18 7.67 5.54
CA TYR A 153 11.80 8.35 6.77
C TYR A 153 12.18 9.83 6.76
N ASN A 154 13.38 10.14 6.28
CA ASN A 154 13.87 11.51 6.19
C ASN A 154 13.01 12.37 5.25
N GLU A 155 12.61 11.85 4.10
CA GLU A 155 11.69 12.55 3.19
C GLU A 155 10.29 12.73 3.82
N LEU A 156 9.79 11.71 4.52
CA LEU A 156 8.50 11.79 5.19
C LEU A 156 8.50 12.77 6.38
N MET A 157 9.65 13.00 7.03
CA MET A 157 9.79 13.98 8.10
C MET A 157 9.55 15.43 7.65
N LEU A 158 9.65 15.72 6.36
CA LEU A 158 9.43 17.06 5.81
C LEU A 158 7.94 17.42 5.70
N PHE A 159 7.04 16.48 6.01
CA PHE A 159 5.59 16.68 5.96
C PHE A 159 5.00 16.89 7.36
N GLU A 160 3.98 17.74 7.43
CA GLU A 160 3.15 17.90 8.63
C GLU A 160 1.95 16.94 8.59
N PHE A 161 2.15 15.74 9.08
CA PHE A 161 1.10 14.72 9.09
C PHE A 161 0.07 14.89 10.21
N ARG A 162 -1.18 14.48 9.91
CA ARG A 162 -2.30 14.45 10.87
C ARG A 162 -2.99 13.08 10.83
N ASN A 163 -3.81 12.80 11.82
CA ASN A 163 -4.71 11.65 11.90
C ASN A 163 -4.00 10.30 11.67
N GLU A 164 -4.52 9.50 10.76
CA GLU A 164 -4.04 8.15 10.45
C GLU A 164 -2.63 8.15 9.87
N LEU A 165 -2.33 9.06 8.94
CA LEU A 165 -1.01 9.17 8.34
C LEU A 165 0.06 9.51 9.38
N ARG A 166 -0.27 10.35 10.38
CA ARG A 166 0.63 10.63 11.50
C ARG A 166 0.92 9.36 12.31
N LYS A 167 -0.09 8.57 12.61
CA LYS A 167 0.09 7.31 13.36
C LYS A 167 0.99 6.32 12.62
N LYS A 168 0.79 6.17 11.31
CA LYS A 168 1.60 5.30 10.47
C LYS A 168 3.05 5.80 10.35
N PHE A 169 3.23 7.10 10.14
CA PHE A 169 4.57 7.70 10.14
C PHE A 169 5.30 7.48 11.46
N ASP A 170 4.64 7.70 12.60
CA ASP A 170 5.23 7.46 13.91
C ASP A 170 5.61 6.00 14.13
N SER A 171 4.92 5.04 13.50
CA SER A 171 5.25 3.62 13.58
C SER A 171 6.58 3.26 12.88
N ILE A 172 7.02 4.03 11.90
CA ILE A 172 8.30 3.81 11.20
C ILE A 172 9.50 3.85 12.17
N LYS A 173 9.40 4.61 13.26
CA LYS A 173 10.44 4.65 14.31
C LYS A 173 10.74 3.27 14.90
N TYR A 174 9.71 2.43 15.05
CA TYR A 174 9.90 1.05 15.52
C TYR A 174 10.57 0.18 14.46
N ASP A 175 10.31 0.42 13.20
CA ASP A 175 10.97 -0.28 12.09
C ASP A 175 12.44 0.13 11.99
N LEU A 176 12.75 1.42 12.11
CA LEU A 176 14.11 1.91 12.16
C LEU A 176 14.89 1.32 13.34
N LYS A 177 14.28 1.26 14.53
CA LYS A 177 14.90 0.63 15.70
C LYS A 177 15.28 -0.83 15.42
N LYS A 178 14.37 -1.63 14.84
CA LYS A 178 14.66 -3.02 14.46
C LYS A 178 15.84 -3.12 13.48
N LEU A 179 15.93 -2.19 12.52
CA LEU A 179 17.02 -2.15 11.55
C LEU A 179 18.34 -1.69 12.17
N ASP A 180 18.29 -0.81 13.19
CA ASP A 180 19.47 -0.39 13.96
C ASP A 180 20.03 -1.56 14.77
N ASP A 181 19.14 -2.29 15.48
CA ASP A 181 19.49 -3.49 16.24
C ASP A 181 20.08 -4.57 15.33
N LEU A 182 19.50 -4.79 14.15
CA LEU A 182 20.01 -5.70 13.13
C LEU A 182 21.42 -5.30 12.66
N ALA A 183 21.62 -4.02 12.34
CA ALA A 183 22.90 -3.51 11.87
C ALA A 183 23.99 -3.59 12.95
N LEU A 184 23.64 -3.34 14.21
CA LEU A 184 24.54 -3.55 15.34
C LEU A 184 24.96 -5.03 15.44
N GLY A 185 24.00 -5.96 15.39
CA GLY A 185 24.27 -7.38 15.40
C GLY A 185 25.18 -7.86 14.25
N ILE A 186 25.04 -7.28 13.06
CA ILE A 186 25.92 -7.56 11.91
C ILE A 186 27.35 -7.06 12.18
N LYS A 187 27.50 -5.86 12.77
CA LYS A 187 28.82 -5.29 13.09
C LYS A 187 29.57 -6.07 14.17
N LEU A 188 28.84 -6.64 15.14
CA LEU A 188 29.44 -7.42 16.23
C LEU A 188 29.86 -8.84 15.79
N LYS A 189 29.43 -9.30 14.63
CA LYS A 189 29.83 -10.61 14.05
C LYS A 189 31.05 -10.52 13.13
N LYS A 190 31.42 -9.31 12.72
CA LYS A 190 32.67 -9.04 11.95
C LYS A 190 33.81 -8.77 12.89
#